data_9f7eab075a19bb6418b0ab000370dd16
#
_entry.id   9f7eab075a19bb6418b0ab000370dd16
#
_cell.length_a   1.000
_cell.length_b   1.000
_cell.length_c   1.000
_cell.angle_alpha   90.00
_cell.angle_beta   90.00
_cell.angle_gamma   90.00
#
_symmetry.space_group_name_H-M   'P 1'
#
loop_
_entity.id
_entity.type
_entity.pdbx_description
1 polymer ?
#
loop_
_entity_poly.entity_id
_entity_poly.type
_entity_poly.pdbx_seq_one_letter_code
_entity_poly.pdbx_strand_id
1 'polypeptide(L)'
;LRSRKVAELLNEYLEAMTRAVFDNGGTVDKFMGDAILALFGAPEELTPNEQVRRSINTARAMLRSLDKLNERWRQQGIFDTDGRSEVQFRCGIHQGTAVVGMFGSSERADYTAIG
;
A
#
# COMPACT_ATOMS: atom_id res chain seq x y z
N LEU A 1 -8.29 -12.08 -18.17
CA LEU A 1 -6.92 -12.36 -17.76
C LEU A 1 -6.82 -13.74 -17.14
N ARG A 2 -5.73 -14.43 -17.43
CA ARG A 2 -5.44 -15.71 -16.81
C ARG A 2 -5.03 -15.47 -15.36
N SER A 3 -5.31 -16.43 -14.48
CA SER A 3 -5.01 -16.30 -13.06
C SER A 3 -3.53 -16.03 -12.77
N ARG A 4 -2.63 -16.62 -13.57
CA ARG A 4 -1.19 -16.35 -13.45
C ARG A 4 -0.88 -14.87 -13.71
N LYS A 5 -1.49 -14.29 -14.76
CA LYS A 5 -1.31 -12.89 -15.11
C LYS A 5 -1.81 -11.97 -14.00
N VAL A 6 -2.96 -12.29 -13.43
CA VAL A 6 -3.51 -11.52 -12.31
C VAL A 6 -2.55 -11.55 -11.13
N ALA A 7 -1.99 -12.72 -10.81
CA ALA A 7 -1.03 -12.84 -9.73
C ALA A 7 0.22 -12.02 -9.98
N GLU A 8 0.73 -12.03 -11.22
CA GLU A 8 1.89 -11.23 -11.60
C GLU A 8 1.62 -9.72 -11.46
N LEU A 9 0.45 -9.27 -11.94
CA LEU A 9 0.05 -7.87 -11.81
C LEU A 9 -0.07 -7.46 -10.34
N LEU A 10 -0.69 -8.31 -9.53
CA LEU A 10 -0.86 -8.02 -8.11
C LEU A 10 0.49 -7.93 -7.42
N ASN A 11 1.42 -8.83 -7.72
CA ASN A 11 2.75 -8.78 -7.13
C ASN A 11 3.51 -7.51 -7.52
N GLU A 12 3.44 -7.09 -8.79
CA GLU A 12 4.05 -5.84 -9.23
C GLU A 12 3.43 -4.64 -8.53
N TYR A 13 2.10 -4.64 -8.39
CA TYR A 13 1.37 -3.60 -7.71
C TYR A 13 1.77 -3.49 -6.24
N LEU A 14 1.72 -4.61 -5.53
CA LEU A 14 2.04 -4.63 -4.09
C LEU A 14 3.50 -4.24 -3.84
N GLU A 15 4.41 -4.66 -4.69
CA GLU A 15 5.81 -4.28 -4.58
C GLU A 15 6.00 -2.78 -4.74
N ALA A 16 5.34 -2.18 -5.74
CA ALA A 16 5.43 -0.74 -5.98
C ALA A 16 4.82 0.05 -4.83
N MET A 17 3.68 -0.39 -4.29
CA MET A 17 3.02 0.28 -3.17
C MET A 17 3.86 0.17 -1.90
N THR A 18 4.42 -1.00 -1.63
CA THR A 18 5.31 -1.23 -0.49
C THR A 18 6.54 -0.32 -0.59
N ARG A 19 7.10 -0.16 -1.77
CA ARG A 19 8.25 0.72 -1.99
C ARG A 19 7.88 2.17 -1.68
N ALA A 20 6.69 2.61 -2.08
CA ALA A 20 6.23 3.97 -1.78
C ALA A 20 6.14 4.21 -0.27
N VAL A 21 5.63 3.24 0.48
CA VAL A 21 5.56 3.32 1.95
C VAL A 21 6.96 3.39 2.54
N PHE A 22 7.83 2.47 2.13
CA PHE A 22 9.19 2.39 2.66
C PHE A 22 9.99 3.66 2.37
N ASP A 23 9.93 4.15 1.15
CA ASP A 23 10.70 5.34 0.74
C ASP A 23 10.26 6.60 1.48
N ASN A 24 9.05 6.61 2.03
CA ASN A 24 8.54 7.75 2.80
C ASN A 24 8.55 7.50 4.31
N GLY A 25 9.26 6.49 4.74
CA GLY A 25 9.48 6.24 6.16
C GLY A 25 8.29 5.67 6.91
N GLY A 26 7.39 5.00 6.19
CA GLY A 26 6.29 4.27 6.79
C GLY A 26 6.63 2.81 7.01
N THR A 27 5.72 2.10 7.65
CA THR A 27 5.82 0.68 7.92
C THR A 27 4.60 -0.01 7.35
N VAL A 28 4.79 -1.06 6.56
CA VAL A 28 3.67 -1.89 6.13
C VAL A 28 3.31 -2.80 7.29
N ASP A 29 2.09 -2.66 7.78
CA ASP A 29 1.58 -3.50 8.87
C ASP A 29 1.17 -4.86 8.32
N LYS A 30 0.27 -4.85 7.35
CA LYS A 30 -0.20 -6.10 6.77
C LYS A 30 -0.82 -5.88 5.40
N PHE A 31 -0.94 -6.97 4.67
CA PHE A 31 -1.74 -7.03 3.45
C PHE A 31 -3.06 -7.73 3.76
N MET A 32 -4.14 -7.19 3.20
CA MET A 32 -5.48 -7.77 3.33
C MET A 32 -6.03 -7.93 1.92
N GLY A 33 -5.83 -9.13 1.33
CA GLY A 33 -6.12 -9.32 -0.09
C GLY A 33 -5.23 -8.41 -0.92
N ASP A 34 -5.83 -7.48 -1.65
CA ASP A 34 -5.11 -6.47 -2.42
C ASP A 34 -4.96 -5.14 -1.68
N ALA A 35 -5.40 -5.07 -0.44
CA ALA A 35 -5.30 -3.87 0.38
C ALA A 35 -4.01 -3.88 1.21
N ILE A 36 -3.51 -2.69 1.50
CA ILE A 36 -2.31 -2.49 2.30
C ILE A 36 -2.65 -1.58 3.46
N LEU A 37 -2.30 -2.01 4.66
CA LEU A 37 -2.37 -1.17 5.84
C LEU A 37 -0.95 -0.73 6.18
N ALA A 38 -0.72 0.58 6.15
CA ALA A 38 0.57 1.16 6.47
C ALA A 38 0.45 2.09 7.67
N LEU A 39 1.51 2.14 8.46
CA LEU A 39 1.56 2.95 9.68
C LEU A 39 2.68 3.97 9.58
N PHE A 40 2.42 5.17 10.11
CA PHE A 40 3.41 6.24 10.20
C PHE A 40 3.46 6.70 11.66
N GLY A 41 4.56 6.43 12.33
CA GLY A 41 4.71 6.72 13.74
C GLY A 41 4.76 5.47 14.62
N ALA A 42 4.81 4.30 14.01
CA ALA A 42 4.97 3.03 14.71
C ALA A 42 5.68 2.04 13.78
N PRO A 43 6.55 1.19 14.28
CA PRO A 43 7.03 1.13 15.67
C PRO A 43 7.90 2.31 16.06
N GLU A 44 8.45 3.02 15.08
CA GLU A 44 9.27 4.20 15.30
C GLU A 44 8.39 5.43 15.44
N GLU A 45 8.58 6.18 16.53
CA GLU A 45 7.78 7.37 16.77
C GLU A 45 8.12 8.49 15.79
N LEU A 46 7.09 9.20 15.37
CA LEU A 46 7.20 10.40 14.54
C LEU A 46 6.34 11.50 15.15
N THR A 47 6.75 12.75 14.95
CA THR A 47 5.91 13.88 15.35
C THR A 47 4.60 13.86 14.56
N PRO A 48 3.52 14.44 15.10
CA PRO A 48 2.25 14.49 14.37
C PRO A 48 2.38 15.12 12.98
N ASN A 49 3.17 16.18 12.84
CA ASN A 49 3.38 16.81 11.54
C ASN A 49 4.10 15.89 10.55
N GLU A 50 5.10 15.15 11.02
CA GLU A 50 5.80 14.18 10.18
C GLU A 50 4.90 13.02 9.77
N GLN A 51 4.03 12.57 10.68
CA GLN A 51 3.06 11.53 10.35
C GLN A 51 2.18 11.97 9.16
N VAL A 52 1.65 13.17 9.23
CA VAL A 52 0.81 13.73 8.17
C VAL A 52 1.61 13.88 6.87
N ARG A 53 2.77 14.50 6.95
CA ARG A 53 3.60 14.77 5.77
C ARG A 53 3.95 13.48 5.04
N ARG A 54 4.43 12.48 5.78
CA ARG A 54 4.86 11.22 5.19
C ARG A 54 3.70 10.41 4.62
N SER A 55 2.56 10.40 5.29
CA SER A 55 1.40 9.67 4.80
C SER A 55 0.86 10.26 3.49
N ILE A 56 0.81 11.58 3.40
CA ILE A 56 0.36 12.26 2.18
C ILE A 56 1.37 12.05 1.04
N ASN A 57 2.65 12.17 1.34
CA ASN A 57 3.70 11.94 0.34
C ASN A 57 3.67 10.49 -0.17
N THR A 58 3.37 9.55 0.73
CA THR A 58 3.21 8.13 0.34
C THR A 58 2.04 7.96 -0.62
N ALA A 59 0.89 8.56 -0.32
CA ALA A 59 -0.27 8.47 -1.20
C ALA A 59 0.04 9.04 -2.58
N ARG A 60 0.74 10.16 -2.64
CA ARG A 60 1.16 10.76 -3.91
C ARG A 60 2.13 9.87 -4.67
N ALA A 61 3.09 9.26 -3.95
CA ALA A 61 4.03 8.34 -4.57
C ALA A 61 3.32 7.11 -5.12
N MET A 62 2.32 6.61 -4.40
CA MET A 62 1.52 5.48 -4.87
C MET A 62 0.77 5.82 -6.16
N LEU A 63 0.18 7.00 -6.24
CA LEU A 63 -0.50 7.45 -7.45
C LEU A 63 0.44 7.50 -8.64
N ARG A 64 1.62 8.10 -8.45
CA ARG A 64 2.62 8.19 -9.51
C ARG A 64 3.09 6.80 -9.95
N SER A 65 3.32 5.91 -9.00
CA SER A 65 3.77 4.55 -9.30
C SER A 65 2.69 3.78 -10.05
N LEU A 66 1.44 3.93 -9.66
CA LEU A 66 0.34 3.24 -10.32
C LEU A 66 0.15 3.75 -11.76
N ASP A 67 0.29 5.05 -11.99
CA ASP A 67 0.22 5.61 -13.34
C ASP A 67 1.29 4.99 -14.24
N LYS A 68 2.50 4.83 -13.73
CA LYS A 68 3.60 4.20 -14.47
C LYS A 68 3.33 2.72 -14.73
N LEU A 69 2.80 2.01 -13.75
CA LEU A 69 2.46 0.60 -13.90
C LEU A 69 1.35 0.42 -14.95
N ASN A 70 0.30 1.22 -14.88
CA ASN A 70 -0.80 1.15 -15.84
C ASN A 70 -0.31 1.41 -17.26
N GLU A 71 0.59 2.39 -17.44
CA GLU A 71 1.16 2.68 -18.74
C GLU A 71 1.98 1.50 -19.26
N ARG A 72 2.82 0.91 -18.41
CA ARG A 72 3.63 -0.26 -18.79
C ARG A 72 2.74 -1.45 -19.13
N TRP A 73 1.71 -1.72 -18.34
CA TRP A 73 0.79 -2.83 -18.60
C TRP A 73 0.01 -2.62 -19.88
N ARG A 74 -0.38 -1.37 -20.17
CA ARG A 74 -1.06 -1.03 -21.41
C ARG A 74 -0.17 -1.30 -22.60
N GLN A 75 1.11 -0.91 -22.52
CA GLN A 75 2.10 -1.18 -23.58
C GLN A 75 2.36 -2.68 -23.77
N GLN A 76 2.21 -3.46 -22.70
CA GLN A 76 2.35 -4.92 -22.75
C GLN A 76 1.10 -5.62 -23.26
N GLY A 77 0.05 -4.88 -23.59
CA GLY A 77 -1.19 -5.44 -24.11
C GLY A 77 -2.04 -6.17 -23.09
N ILE A 78 -1.87 -5.84 -21.80
CA ILE A 78 -2.57 -6.52 -20.71
C ILE A 78 -4.03 -6.06 -20.63
N PHE A 79 -4.29 -4.81 -20.98
CA PHE A 79 -5.63 -4.24 -20.97
C PHE A 79 -6.25 -4.22 -22.36
N ASP A 80 -7.56 -4.04 -22.40
CA ASP A 80 -8.28 -3.93 -23.66
C ASP A 80 -7.83 -2.69 -24.44
N THR A 81 -7.98 -2.76 -25.75
CA THR A 81 -7.51 -1.71 -26.66
C THR A 81 -8.28 -0.40 -26.52
N ASP A 82 -9.46 -0.43 -25.90
CA ASP A 82 -10.24 0.79 -25.69
C ASP A 82 -9.72 1.67 -24.54
N GLY A 83 -8.70 1.20 -23.81
CA GLY A 83 -8.05 1.97 -22.77
C GLY A 83 -8.85 2.19 -21.50
N ARG A 84 -9.98 1.50 -21.34
CA ARG A 84 -10.86 1.67 -20.18
C ARG A 84 -10.45 0.81 -19.00
N SER A 85 -9.75 -0.28 -19.26
CA SER A 85 -9.33 -1.21 -18.22
C SER A 85 -7.98 -0.76 -17.67
N GLU A 86 -7.99 -0.22 -16.47
CA GLU A 86 -6.77 0.11 -15.75
C GLU A 86 -7.00 -0.17 -14.28
N VAL A 87 -5.90 -0.35 -13.56
CA VAL A 87 -5.97 -0.58 -12.12
C VAL A 87 -6.14 0.76 -11.41
N GLN A 88 -7.06 0.82 -10.48
CA GLN A 88 -7.30 1.98 -9.64
C GLN A 88 -7.26 1.55 -8.18
N PHE A 89 -6.96 2.49 -7.28
CA PHE A 89 -7.00 2.22 -5.85
C PHE A 89 -7.69 3.36 -5.12
N ARG A 90 -8.12 3.07 -3.92
CA ARG A 90 -8.62 4.07 -2.98
C ARG A 90 -7.65 4.14 -1.81
N CYS A 91 -7.43 5.33 -1.31
CA CYS A 91 -6.55 5.55 -0.18
C CYS A 91 -7.30 6.32 0.89
N GLY A 92 -7.34 5.75 2.10
CA GLY A 92 -7.85 6.45 3.27
C GLY A 92 -6.70 6.73 4.22
N ILE A 93 -6.66 7.93 4.77
CA ILE A 93 -5.65 8.33 5.74
C ILE A 93 -6.38 8.79 7.00
N HIS A 94 -5.96 8.24 8.14
CA HIS A 94 -6.52 8.61 9.43
C HIS A 94 -5.38 8.83 10.41
N GLN A 95 -5.49 9.87 11.22
CA GLN A 95 -4.55 10.15 12.28
C GLN A 95 -5.29 10.13 13.61
N GLY A 96 -4.72 9.46 14.59
CA GLY A 96 -5.33 9.38 15.91
C GLY A 96 -4.49 8.56 16.85
N THR A 97 -4.97 8.42 18.09
CA THR A 97 -4.33 7.58 19.08
C THR A 97 -4.73 6.12 18.86
N ALA A 98 -3.74 5.24 18.86
CA ALA A 98 -3.97 3.81 18.70
C ALA A 98 -3.07 3.03 19.63
N VAL A 99 -3.50 1.84 20.00
CA VAL A 99 -2.67 0.89 20.75
C VAL A 99 -1.92 0.05 19.73
N VAL A 100 -0.59 0.05 19.82
CA VAL A 100 0.27 -0.65 18.89
C VAL A 100 1.03 -1.74 19.65
N GLY A 101 1.07 -2.93 19.07
CA GLY A 101 1.79 -4.05 19.69
C GLY A 101 1.48 -5.37 19.02
N MET A 102 1.89 -6.44 19.70
CA MET A 102 1.61 -7.80 19.24
C MET A 102 0.28 -8.27 19.78
N PHE A 103 -0.63 -8.62 18.89
CA PHE A 103 -1.98 -9.08 19.24
C PHE A 103 -2.22 -10.46 18.63
N GLY A 104 -2.91 -11.31 19.37
CA GLY A 104 -3.26 -12.64 18.92
C GLY A 104 -2.96 -13.69 19.96
N SER A 105 -3.06 -14.95 19.57
CA SER A 105 -2.77 -16.08 20.44
C SER A 105 -1.28 -16.42 20.40
N SER A 106 -0.87 -17.34 21.30
CA SER A 106 0.51 -17.83 21.29
C SER A 106 0.92 -18.51 19.98
N GLU A 107 -0.06 -19.02 19.24
CA GLU A 107 0.21 -19.68 17.96
C GLU A 107 0.19 -18.72 16.80
N ARG A 108 -0.46 -17.57 16.98
CA ARG A 108 -0.63 -16.62 15.91
C ARG A 108 -0.77 -15.21 16.47
N ALA A 109 0.27 -14.42 16.32
CA ALA A 109 0.29 -13.04 16.82
C ALA A 109 0.77 -12.12 15.71
N ASP A 110 0.10 -10.97 15.61
CA ASP A 110 0.42 -9.95 14.63
C ASP A 110 0.77 -8.63 15.32
N TYR A 111 1.78 -7.96 14.83
CA TYR A 111 2.06 -6.58 15.21
C TYR A 111 1.08 -5.69 14.46
N THR A 112 0.27 -4.94 15.16
CA THR A 112 -0.73 -4.08 14.53
C THR A 112 -1.13 -2.93 15.45
N ALA A 113 -1.97 -2.05 14.92
CA ALA A 113 -2.52 -0.92 15.65
C ALA A 113 -4.03 -1.10 15.82
N ILE A 114 -4.52 -0.82 17.00
CA ILE A 114 -5.94 -0.86 17.35
C ILE A 114 -6.33 0.50 17.91
N GLY A 115 -7.30 1.13 17.29
CA GLY A 115 -7.72 2.44 17.75
C GLY A 115 -9.03 2.92 17.23
#